data_c45aa9bad5b95db6995ad648846f329f
#
_entry.id   c45aa9bad5b95db6995ad648846f329f
#
_cell.length_a   1.000
_cell.length_b   1.000
_cell.length_c   1.000
_cell.angle_alpha   90.00
_cell.angle_beta   90.00
_cell.angle_gamma   90.00
#
_symmetry.space_group_name_H-M   'P 1'
#
loop_
_entity.id
_entity.type
_entity.pdbx_description
1 polymer ?
#
loop_
_entity_poly.entity_id
_entity_poly.type
_entity_poly.pdbx_seq_one_letter_code
_entity_poly.pdbx_strand_id
1 'polypeptide(L)'
;MRKIAIICGGYSGEYEISINSAKVVKRHLDSTIYDSYVIVIKKGEWYCLTDDDKHIPVDKNDFSININGNKITFDAVFNAVHGIPGENGEILGYFEMLNIPYTSSNFTTCALTFNKDLTKHLAAAHGATVSPSITINKGEVIDKNEIIEELGLPLFVKPTCNGSSVGVSKVNTEEDFDKAVETAFNAGNQIMCEKFVKGRELACSVIEHKGKMMVLPLTEIVSKNEFFDYEAKYTSGKSDEITPAALDEAEEIEVKATSAMLYERFGCKGFARFDYILNEEGLFFIEVNIVPGMSEASIMPKQAAEMGIPLSRLFGMTLENILS
;
A
#
# COMPACT_ATOMS: atom_id res chain seq x y z
N MET A 1 11.52 -19.43 20.60
CA MET A 1 10.61 -18.78 19.65
C MET A 1 11.07 -17.34 19.43
N ARG A 2 10.96 -16.81 18.22
CA ARG A 2 11.24 -15.41 17.92
C ARG A 2 10.06 -14.54 18.32
N LYS A 3 10.31 -13.42 19.01
CA LYS A 3 9.27 -12.49 19.44
C LYS A 3 9.00 -11.46 18.36
N ILE A 4 7.80 -11.45 17.83
CA ILE A 4 7.40 -10.59 16.71
C ILE A 4 6.36 -9.59 17.19
N ALA A 5 6.64 -8.29 17.01
CA ALA A 5 5.65 -7.25 17.15
C ALA A 5 4.90 -7.08 15.83
N ILE A 6 3.61 -7.36 15.79
CA ILE A 6 2.75 -7.07 14.65
C ILE A 6 2.16 -5.68 14.89
N ILE A 7 2.71 -4.66 14.21
CA ILE A 7 2.22 -3.29 14.36
C ILE A 7 1.00 -3.06 13.47
N CYS A 8 0.01 -2.34 14.00
CA CYS A 8 -1.24 -2.02 13.30
C CYS A 8 -1.86 -0.71 13.81
N GLY A 9 -3.00 -0.33 13.25
CA GLY A 9 -3.68 0.91 13.54
C GLY A 9 -3.24 2.02 12.58
N GLY A 10 -2.56 3.03 13.08
CA GLY A 10 -2.11 4.18 12.30
C GLY A 10 -2.97 5.43 12.51
N TYR A 11 -2.73 6.45 11.67
CA TYR A 11 -3.31 7.78 11.79
C TYR A 11 -4.22 8.15 10.61
N SER A 12 -4.40 7.20 9.68
CA SER A 12 -5.23 7.35 8.48
C SER A 12 -6.63 6.76 8.66
N GLY A 13 -7.50 6.96 7.67
CA GLY A 13 -8.82 6.34 7.62
C GLY A 13 -8.82 4.80 7.50
N GLU A 14 -7.63 4.18 7.38
CA GLU A 14 -7.44 2.73 7.24
C GLU A 14 -7.18 2.02 8.59
N TYR A 15 -7.38 2.72 9.71
CA TYR A 15 -7.11 2.21 11.07
C TYR A 15 -7.74 0.83 11.33
N GLU A 16 -9.04 0.69 11.08
CA GLU A 16 -9.75 -0.58 11.33
C GLU A 16 -9.30 -1.71 10.39
N ILE A 17 -8.97 -1.36 9.15
CA ILE A 17 -8.45 -2.30 8.16
C ILE A 17 -7.09 -2.84 8.63
N SER A 18 -6.25 -1.96 9.15
CA SER A 18 -4.95 -2.29 9.72
C SER A 18 -5.07 -3.22 10.94
N ILE A 19 -6.00 -2.93 11.86
CA ILE A 19 -6.29 -3.81 13.01
C ILE A 19 -6.71 -5.22 12.53
N ASN A 20 -7.58 -5.29 11.53
CA ASN A 20 -8.03 -6.57 10.98
C ASN A 20 -6.88 -7.32 10.30
N SER A 21 -6.03 -6.64 9.54
CA SER A 21 -4.83 -7.22 8.94
C SER A 21 -3.91 -7.85 9.99
N ALA A 22 -3.64 -7.13 11.09
CA ALA A 22 -2.81 -7.67 12.18
C ALA A 22 -3.41 -8.91 12.85
N LYS A 23 -4.73 -8.94 13.04
CA LYS A 23 -5.43 -10.13 13.59
C LYS A 23 -5.29 -11.34 12.66
N VAL A 24 -5.37 -11.12 11.34
CA VAL A 24 -5.17 -12.19 10.34
C VAL A 24 -3.72 -12.66 10.36
N VAL A 25 -2.76 -11.74 10.36
CA VAL A 25 -1.33 -12.09 10.45
C VAL A 25 -1.05 -12.90 11.71
N LYS A 26 -1.51 -12.44 12.90
CA LYS A 26 -1.33 -13.17 14.17
C LYS A 26 -1.90 -14.59 14.11
N ARG A 27 -3.10 -14.76 13.55
CA ARG A 27 -3.77 -16.07 13.41
C ARG A 27 -3.01 -17.05 12.54
N HIS A 28 -2.38 -16.56 11.48
CA HIS A 28 -1.73 -17.40 10.48
C HIS A 28 -0.22 -17.57 10.68
N LEU A 29 0.45 -16.76 11.51
CA LEU A 29 1.84 -17.00 11.86
C LEU A 29 1.99 -18.31 12.62
N ASP A 30 3.04 -19.07 12.27
CA ASP A 30 3.34 -20.34 12.95
C ASP A 30 3.74 -20.12 14.40
N SER A 31 2.83 -20.42 15.32
CA SER A 31 3.02 -20.24 16.77
C SER A 31 4.07 -21.17 17.37
N THR A 32 4.59 -22.15 16.63
CA THR A 32 5.73 -22.99 17.08
C THR A 32 7.07 -22.29 16.84
N ILE A 33 7.11 -21.31 15.94
CA ILE A 33 8.30 -20.55 15.55
C ILE A 33 8.26 -19.13 16.13
N TYR A 34 7.09 -18.47 16.04
CA TYR A 34 6.89 -17.06 16.36
C TYR A 34 5.99 -16.86 17.58
N ASP A 35 6.48 -16.12 18.55
CA ASP A 35 5.70 -15.59 19.69
C ASP A 35 5.27 -14.16 19.32
N SER A 36 4.01 -13.97 18.89
CA SER A 36 3.56 -12.74 18.24
C SER A 36 2.66 -11.88 19.13
N TYR A 37 2.93 -10.58 19.11
CA TYR A 37 2.28 -9.55 19.92
C TYR A 37 1.67 -8.49 18.99
N VAL A 38 0.39 -8.18 19.15
CA VAL A 38 -0.28 -7.11 18.39
C VAL A 38 0.00 -5.78 19.08
N ILE A 39 0.68 -4.88 18.39
CA ILE A 39 1.03 -3.55 18.88
C ILE A 39 0.22 -2.52 18.09
N VAL A 40 -0.68 -1.83 18.77
CA VAL A 40 -1.51 -0.79 18.17
C VAL A 40 -0.78 0.54 18.23
N ILE A 41 -0.60 1.14 17.06
CA ILE A 41 -0.01 2.46 16.86
C ILE A 41 -1.15 3.47 16.72
N LYS A 42 -1.32 4.33 17.70
CA LYS A 42 -2.32 5.39 17.71
C LYS A 42 -1.64 6.72 18.02
N LYS A 43 -2.14 7.81 17.46
CA LYS A 43 -1.56 9.14 17.71
C LYS A 43 -1.50 9.43 19.20
N GLY A 44 -0.27 9.59 19.73
CA GLY A 44 -0.02 9.84 21.16
C GLY A 44 0.09 8.57 22.01
N GLU A 45 -0.51 7.44 21.64
CA GLU A 45 -0.57 6.22 22.44
C GLU A 45 -0.17 5.00 21.63
N TRP A 46 0.79 4.21 22.14
CA TRP A 46 1.16 2.90 21.59
C TRP A 46 1.00 1.84 22.67
N TYR A 47 0.33 0.74 22.34
CA TYR A 47 0.07 -0.31 23.31
C TYR A 47 0.03 -1.70 22.67
N CYS A 48 0.42 -2.69 23.44
CA CYS A 48 0.17 -4.08 23.11
C CYS A 48 -1.28 -4.41 23.48
N LEU A 49 -2.02 -4.93 22.51
CA LEU A 49 -3.36 -5.47 22.71
C LEU A 49 -3.25 -6.95 23.09
N THR A 50 -3.66 -7.30 24.29
CA THR A 50 -3.66 -8.69 24.76
C THR A 50 -4.90 -9.43 24.28
N ASP A 51 -4.91 -10.76 24.41
CA ASP A 51 -6.05 -11.59 23.99
C ASP A 51 -7.30 -11.38 24.88
N ASP A 52 -7.13 -10.81 26.08
CA ASP A 52 -8.20 -10.39 26.99
C ASP A 52 -8.52 -8.88 26.89
N ASP A 53 -8.21 -8.27 25.75
CA ASP A 53 -8.48 -6.86 25.41
C ASP A 53 -7.84 -5.82 26.37
N LYS A 54 -6.79 -6.19 27.11
CA LYS A 54 -6.04 -5.23 27.92
C LYS A 54 -5.01 -4.49 27.07
N HIS A 55 -4.77 -3.24 27.45
CA HIS A 55 -3.78 -2.36 26.84
C HIS A 55 -2.53 -2.32 27.73
N ILE A 56 -1.41 -2.81 27.22
CA ILE A 56 -0.11 -2.71 27.89
C ILE A 56 0.71 -1.64 27.16
N PRO A 57 1.08 -0.53 27.83
CA PRO A 57 1.83 0.55 27.18
C PRO A 57 3.16 0.06 26.59
N VAL A 58 3.51 0.61 25.44
CA VAL A 58 4.84 0.42 24.81
C VAL A 58 5.79 1.50 25.32
N ASP A 59 6.97 1.09 25.78
CA ASP A 59 8.06 2.02 26.02
C ASP A 59 8.68 2.44 24.67
N LYS A 60 8.45 3.71 24.30
CA LYS A 60 8.91 4.27 23.02
C LYS A 60 10.41 4.55 23.00
N ASN A 61 11.13 4.41 24.12
CA ASN A 61 12.59 4.59 24.11
C ASN A 61 13.31 3.41 23.46
N ASP A 62 12.74 2.21 23.56
CA ASP A 62 13.36 0.97 23.06
C ASP A 62 12.36 -0.02 22.43
N PHE A 63 11.13 0.42 22.21
CA PHE A 63 10.04 -0.39 21.66
C PHE A 63 9.79 -1.69 22.45
N SER A 64 9.80 -1.63 23.77
CA SER A 64 9.52 -2.76 24.64
C SER A 64 8.17 -2.64 25.34
N ILE A 65 7.68 -3.77 25.90
CA ILE A 65 6.50 -3.83 26.76
C ILE A 65 6.86 -4.50 28.07
N ASN A 66 6.09 -4.26 29.13
CA ASN A 66 6.25 -4.93 30.42
C ASN A 66 5.01 -5.75 30.75
N ILE A 67 5.16 -7.07 30.81
CA ILE A 67 4.09 -8.00 31.18
C ILE A 67 4.46 -8.64 32.52
N ASN A 68 3.68 -8.36 33.55
CA ASN A 68 3.86 -8.92 34.91
C ASN A 68 5.30 -8.73 35.47
N GLY A 69 5.88 -7.55 35.23
CA GLY A 69 7.24 -7.22 35.66
C GLY A 69 8.36 -7.72 34.75
N ASN A 70 8.03 -8.50 33.73
CA ASN A 70 9.01 -8.96 32.71
C ASN A 70 9.04 -8.04 31.53
N LYS A 71 10.20 -7.48 31.24
CA LYS A 71 10.45 -6.68 30.02
C LYS A 71 10.54 -7.61 28.82
N ILE A 72 9.75 -7.30 27.78
CA ILE A 72 9.73 -8.01 26.50
C ILE A 72 10.22 -7.06 25.43
N THR A 73 11.25 -7.45 24.71
CA THR A 73 11.77 -6.83 23.50
C THR A 73 11.46 -7.71 22.30
N PHE A 74 11.46 -7.16 21.09
CA PHE A 74 11.07 -7.87 19.88
C PHE A 74 12.28 -8.16 19.01
N ASP A 75 12.34 -9.36 18.43
CA ASP A 75 13.37 -9.76 17.46
C ASP A 75 13.14 -9.10 16.10
N ALA A 76 11.87 -8.83 15.76
CA ALA A 76 11.48 -8.15 14.54
C ALA A 76 10.06 -7.55 14.65
N VAL A 77 9.77 -6.64 13.72
CA VAL A 77 8.45 -6.03 13.55
C VAL A 77 7.82 -6.52 12.25
N PHE A 78 6.58 -6.99 12.32
CA PHE A 78 5.73 -7.19 11.15
C PHE A 78 4.87 -5.95 10.95
N ASN A 79 5.08 -5.23 9.85
CA ASN A 79 4.33 -4.01 9.56
C ASN A 79 3.00 -4.34 8.86
N ALA A 80 1.89 -4.10 9.57
CA ALA A 80 0.53 -4.17 9.04
C ALA A 80 -0.20 -2.81 9.13
N VAL A 81 0.55 -1.70 9.29
CA VAL A 81 -0.02 -0.35 9.33
C VAL A 81 -0.24 0.14 7.91
N HIS A 82 -1.51 0.17 7.48
CA HIS A 82 -1.90 0.79 6.21
C HIS A 82 -1.92 2.32 6.36
N GLY A 83 -1.41 3.02 5.35
CA GLY A 83 -1.27 4.46 5.39
C GLY A 83 -0.21 4.95 6.39
N ILE A 84 -0.46 6.10 7.01
CA ILE A 84 0.46 6.77 7.94
C ILE A 84 0.34 6.15 9.35
N PRO A 85 1.45 5.84 10.04
CA PRO A 85 2.87 6.10 9.72
C PRO A 85 3.62 4.88 9.12
N GLY A 86 2.91 3.84 8.66
CA GLY A 86 3.51 2.60 8.17
C GLY A 86 3.97 2.66 6.72
N GLU A 87 3.05 3.05 5.80
CA GLU A 87 3.36 3.11 4.37
C GLU A 87 4.20 4.32 3.97
N ASN A 88 4.06 5.46 4.68
CA ASN A 88 4.91 6.62 4.43
C ASN A 88 6.32 6.52 5.06
N GLY A 89 6.60 5.42 5.78
CA GLY A 89 7.91 5.13 6.34
C GLY A 89 8.24 5.79 7.68
N GLU A 90 7.43 6.71 8.21
CA GLU A 90 7.74 7.44 9.44
C GLU A 90 8.10 6.51 10.61
N ILE A 91 7.28 5.47 10.86
CA ILE A 91 7.54 4.53 11.95
C ILE A 91 8.73 3.59 11.63
N LEU A 92 9.02 3.36 10.35
CA LEU A 92 10.13 2.50 9.94
C LEU A 92 11.47 3.18 10.22
N GLY A 93 11.56 4.50 10.02
CA GLY A 93 12.72 5.28 10.43
C GLY A 93 12.99 5.20 11.94
N TYR A 94 11.96 5.12 12.78
CA TYR A 94 12.12 4.87 14.20
C TYR A 94 12.71 3.48 14.48
N PHE A 95 12.25 2.42 13.79
CA PHE A 95 12.83 1.08 13.95
C PHE A 95 14.27 1.00 13.43
N GLU A 96 14.60 1.71 12.36
CA GLU A 96 16.01 1.82 11.88
C GLU A 96 16.92 2.42 12.94
N MET A 97 16.50 3.50 13.63
CA MET A 97 17.26 4.10 14.73
C MET A 97 17.46 3.13 15.92
N LEU A 98 16.50 2.24 16.17
CA LEU A 98 16.57 1.24 17.23
C LEU A 98 17.27 -0.07 16.78
N ASN A 99 17.66 -0.19 15.52
CA ASN A 99 18.19 -1.43 14.92
C ASN A 99 17.23 -2.61 15.09
N ILE A 100 15.92 -2.40 15.00
CA ILE A 100 14.91 -3.45 15.04
C ILE A 100 14.53 -3.79 13.59
N PRO A 101 14.77 -5.03 13.12
CA PRO A 101 14.38 -5.46 11.78
C PRO A 101 12.87 -5.40 11.60
N TYR A 102 12.39 -5.07 10.40
CA TYR A 102 10.96 -5.00 10.09
C TYR A 102 10.64 -5.53 8.69
N THR A 103 9.43 -6.05 8.51
CA THR A 103 8.90 -6.39 7.18
C THR A 103 8.43 -5.10 6.50
N SER A 104 8.75 -4.89 5.30
CA SER A 104 8.44 -3.79 4.38
C SER A 104 9.72 -3.28 3.72
N SER A 105 9.56 -2.44 2.73
CA SER A 105 10.65 -1.65 2.17
C SER A 105 11.20 -0.67 3.22
N ASN A 106 12.42 -0.19 3.02
CA ASN A 106 13.04 0.76 3.94
C ASN A 106 12.33 2.12 3.95
N PHE A 107 12.65 2.96 4.92
CA PHE A 107 12.08 4.30 5.09
C PHE A 107 12.07 5.11 3.79
N THR A 108 13.20 5.16 3.06
CA THR A 108 13.32 5.96 1.83
C THR A 108 12.38 5.47 0.74
N THR A 109 12.34 4.17 0.50
CA THR A 109 11.43 3.57 -0.49
C THR A 109 9.98 3.85 -0.11
N CYS A 110 9.60 3.64 1.14
CA CYS A 110 8.24 3.90 1.62
C CYS A 110 7.85 5.38 1.45
N ALA A 111 8.72 6.31 1.84
CA ALA A 111 8.46 7.75 1.71
C ALA A 111 8.28 8.18 0.24
N LEU A 112 9.10 7.67 -0.66
CA LEU A 112 9.00 7.94 -2.10
C LEU A 112 7.73 7.34 -2.71
N THR A 113 7.45 6.08 -2.41
CA THR A 113 6.31 5.36 -3.02
C THR A 113 4.96 5.78 -2.48
N PHE A 114 4.89 6.36 -1.28
CA PHE A 114 3.67 6.93 -0.73
C PHE A 114 3.25 8.23 -1.41
N ASN A 115 4.20 8.97 -1.99
CA ASN A 115 3.93 10.17 -2.77
C ASN A 115 3.71 9.80 -4.25
N LYS A 116 2.47 9.92 -4.72
CA LYS A 116 2.07 9.55 -6.09
C LYS A 116 2.84 10.28 -7.18
N ASP A 117 3.14 11.56 -6.98
CA ASP A 117 3.88 12.38 -7.93
C ASP A 117 5.33 11.91 -8.06
N LEU A 118 6.02 11.76 -6.92
CA LEU A 118 7.40 11.25 -6.90
C LEU A 118 7.49 9.83 -7.46
N THR A 119 6.54 8.97 -7.11
CA THR A 119 6.49 7.59 -7.59
C THR A 119 6.32 7.53 -9.11
N LYS A 120 5.43 8.35 -9.67
CA LYS A 120 5.23 8.43 -11.12
C LYS A 120 6.48 8.92 -11.85
N HIS A 121 7.12 9.97 -11.35
CA HIS A 121 8.38 10.45 -11.91
C HIS A 121 9.47 9.37 -11.89
N LEU A 122 9.58 8.65 -10.77
CA LEU A 122 10.55 7.56 -10.65
C LEU A 122 10.21 6.39 -11.59
N ALA A 123 8.94 6.02 -11.71
CA ALA A 123 8.49 4.99 -12.64
C ALA A 123 8.82 5.35 -14.11
N ALA A 124 8.49 6.58 -14.50
CA ALA A 124 8.80 7.10 -15.85
C ALA A 124 10.30 7.12 -16.13
N ALA A 125 11.13 7.54 -15.17
CA ALA A 125 12.60 7.53 -15.30
C ALA A 125 13.17 6.13 -15.51
N HIS A 126 12.44 5.08 -15.09
CA HIS A 126 12.80 3.67 -15.32
C HIS A 126 12.07 3.03 -16.51
N GLY A 127 11.37 3.83 -17.33
CA GLY A 127 10.78 3.38 -18.59
C GLY A 127 9.35 2.86 -18.48
N ALA A 128 8.68 2.98 -17.34
CA ALA A 128 7.25 2.69 -17.23
C ALA A 128 6.44 3.85 -17.84
N THR A 129 5.38 3.54 -18.57
CA THR A 129 4.44 4.55 -19.04
C THR A 129 3.57 5.03 -17.88
N VAL A 130 3.42 6.34 -17.74
CA VAL A 130 2.56 7.00 -16.76
C VAL A 130 1.63 7.99 -17.45
N SER A 131 0.44 8.21 -16.90
CA SER A 131 -0.47 9.23 -17.42
C SER A 131 0.11 10.64 -17.21
N PRO A 132 -0.12 11.61 -18.12
CA PRO A 132 0.23 13.01 -17.89
C PRO A 132 -0.41 13.56 -16.62
N SER A 133 0.32 14.40 -15.88
CA SER A 133 -0.19 14.99 -14.64
C SER A 133 0.49 16.30 -14.30
N ILE A 134 -0.24 17.18 -13.61
CA ILE A 134 0.22 18.47 -13.09
C ILE A 134 0.05 18.46 -11.58
N THR A 135 1.13 18.79 -10.86
CA THR A 135 1.15 18.82 -9.39
C THR A 135 1.11 20.26 -8.90
N ILE A 136 0.28 20.52 -7.90
CA ILE A 136 -0.03 21.86 -7.38
C ILE A 136 0.10 21.85 -5.86
N ASN A 137 0.82 22.82 -5.31
CA ASN A 137 0.94 23.02 -3.87
C ASN A 137 -0.15 23.96 -3.35
N LYS A 138 -0.57 23.76 -2.11
CA LYS A 138 -1.56 24.62 -1.47
C LYS A 138 -1.06 26.06 -1.40
N GLY A 139 -1.85 26.98 -1.97
CA GLY A 139 -1.53 28.40 -2.04
C GLY A 139 -0.90 28.85 -3.36
N GLU A 140 -0.60 27.95 -4.28
CA GLU A 140 -0.22 28.30 -5.65
C GLU A 140 -1.43 28.83 -6.43
N VAL A 141 -1.17 29.64 -7.45
CA VAL A 141 -2.18 30.10 -8.41
C VAL A 141 -2.52 28.93 -9.33
N ILE A 142 -3.81 28.64 -9.47
CA ILE A 142 -4.31 27.55 -10.28
C ILE A 142 -4.94 28.13 -11.56
N ASP A 143 -4.33 27.88 -12.71
CA ASP A 143 -4.97 28.15 -13.99
C ASP A 143 -5.74 26.91 -14.46
N LYS A 144 -7.05 26.88 -14.16
CA LYS A 144 -7.93 25.79 -14.54
C LYS A 144 -7.95 25.54 -16.04
N ASN A 145 -7.95 26.63 -16.83
CA ASN A 145 -8.06 26.51 -18.28
C ASN A 145 -6.81 25.87 -18.89
N GLU A 146 -5.62 26.27 -18.41
CA GLU A 146 -4.35 25.67 -18.84
C GLU A 146 -4.30 24.19 -18.47
N ILE A 147 -4.71 23.81 -17.26
CA ILE A 147 -4.73 22.41 -16.82
C ILE A 147 -5.67 21.56 -17.68
N ILE A 148 -6.88 22.07 -17.94
CA ILE A 148 -7.86 21.34 -18.77
C ILE A 148 -7.43 21.26 -20.23
N GLU A 149 -6.79 22.30 -20.77
CA GLU A 149 -6.24 22.29 -22.13
C GLU A 149 -5.12 21.25 -22.27
N GLU A 150 -4.23 21.15 -21.27
CA GLU A 150 -3.08 20.22 -21.30
C GLU A 150 -3.50 18.76 -21.08
N LEU A 151 -4.34 18.50 -20.07
CA LEU A 151 -4.69 17.13 -19.67
C LEU A 151 -5.94 16.57 -20.36
N GLY A 152 -6.84 17.45 -20.81
CA GLY A 152 -8.15 17.09 -21.32
C GLY A 152 -9.14 16.65 -20.22
N LEU A 153 -10.40 16.50 -20.60
CA LEU A 153 -11.44 15.94 -19.75
C LEU A 153 -11.89 14.56 -20.29
N PRO A 154 -12.23 13.62 -19.40
CA PRO A 154 -12.19 13.73 -17.95
C PRO A 154 -10.76 13.64 -17.39
N LEU A 155 -10.56 14.19 -16.18
CA LEU A 155 -9.32 14.06 -15.42
C LEU A 155 -9.60 13.70 -13.95
N PHE A 156 -8.59 13.22 -13.23
CA PHE A 156 -8.67 13.05 -11.78
C PHE A 156 -7.97 14.21 -11.06
N VAL A 157 -8.55 14.63 -9.93
CA VAL A 157 -7.89 15.49 -8.96
C VAL A 157 -7.77 14.72 -7.66
N LYS A 158 -6.55 14.59 -7.13
CA LYS A 158 -6.26 13.75 -5.96
C LYS A 158 -5.10 14.30 -5.13
N PRO A 159 -5.06 14.08 -3.79
CA PRO A 159 -3.88 14.40 -3.00
C PRO A 159 -2.71 13.50 -3.41
N THR A 160 -1.48 14.02 -3.38
CA THR A 160 -0.28 13.23 -3.73
C THR A 160 0.06 12.18 -2.67
N CYS A 161 -0.22 12.47 -1.39
CA CYS A 161 0.09 11.61 -0.24
C CYS A 161 -1.18 11.25 0.52
N ASN A 162 -1.94 10.28 0.02
CA ASN A 162 -3.07 9.70 0.77
C ASN A 162 -3.42 8.30 0.20
N GLY A 163 -3.98 7.44 1.07
CA GLY A 163 -4.45 6.11 0.72
C GLY A 163 -5.97 6.05 0.47
N SER A 164 -6.46 4.88 0.09
CA SER A 164 -7.88 4.52 0.03
C SER A 164 -8.77 5.48 -0.74
N SER A 165 -8.26 6.11 -1.78
CA SER A 165 -9.01 7.09 -2.62
C SER A 165 -9.60 8.29 -1.86
N VAL A 166 -9.12 8.59 -0.64
CA VAL A 166 -9.57 9.75 0.13
C VAL A 166 -9.15 11.04 -0.56
N GLY A 167 -10.10 11.93 -0.86
CA GLY A 167 -9.85 13.19 -1.55
C GLY A 167 -9.72 13.07 -3.07
N VAL A 168 -9.97 11.90 -3.66
CA VAL A 168 -9.94 11.67 -5.11
C VAL A 168 -11.29 12.07 -5.71
N SER A 169 -11.27 12.86 -6.78
CA SER A 169 -12.44 13.24 -7.55
C SER A 169 -12.18 13.09 -9.04
N LYS A 170 -13.15 12.54 -9.77
CA LYS A 170 -13.18 12.56 -11.23
C LYS A 170 -13.88 13.84 -11.69
N VAL A 171 -13.21 14.61 -12.52
CA VAL A 171 -13.69 15.85 -13.11
C VAL A 171 -14.13 15.53 -14.55
N ASN A 172 -15.44 15.52 -14.78
CA ASN A 172 -16.01 15.24 -16.08
C ASN A 172 -16.26 16.53 -16.88
N THR A 173 -16.55 17.64 -16.19
CA THR A 173 -16.80 18.96 -16.77
C THR A 173 -16.00 20.04 -16.07
N GLU A 174 -15.84 21.21 -16.68
CA GLU A 174 -15.09 22.34 -16.09
C GLU A 174 -15.71 22.84 -14.78
N GLU A 175 -17.02 22.70 -14.63
CA GLU A 175 -17.76 23.12 -13.44
C GLU A 175 -17.41 22.27 -12.20
N ASP A 176 -17.01 21.01 -12.40
CA ASP A 176 -16.63 20.09 -11.33
C ASP A 176 -15.23 20.39 -10.74
N PHE A 177 -14.36 21.10 -11.51
CA PHE A 177 -12.95 21.25 -11.21
C PHE A 177 -12.67 21.89 -9.85
N ASP A 178 -13.28 23.04 -9.57
CA ASP A 178 -12.99 23.82 -8.37
C ASP A 178 -13.37 23.06 -7.10
N LYS A 179 -14.49 22.32 -7.14
CA LYS A 179 -14.92 21.44 -6.03
C LYS A 179 -13.98 20.27 -5.84
N ALA A 180 -13.47 19.69 -6.92
CA ALA A 180 -12.50 18.59 -6.87
C ALA A 180 -11.18 19.04 -6.23
N VAL A 181 -10.68 20.24 -6.61
CA VAL A 181 -9.49 20.86 -6.02
C VAL A 181 -9.67 21.12 -4.51
N GLU A 182 -10.81 21.70 -4.12
CA GLU A 182 -11.12 21.91 -2.69
C GLU A 182 -11.13 20.59 -1.91
N THR A 183 -11.78 19.57 -2.46
CA THR A 183 -11.87 18.23 -1.86
C THR A 183 -10.48 17.62 -1.67
N ALA A 184 -9.61 17.72 -2.67
CA ALA A 184 -8.27 17.18 -2.61
C ALA A 184 -7.37 17.96 -1.62
N PHE A 185 -7.46 19.30 -1.56
CA PHE A 185 -6.73 20.12 -0.58
C PHE A 185 -7.22 19.98 0.85
N ASN A 186 -8.44 19.52 1.07
CA ASN A 186 -8.91 19.15 2.41
C ASN A 186 -8.25 17.85 2.91
N ALA A 187 -7.76 17.01 1.98
CA ALA A 187 -7.11 15.74 2.27
C ALA A 187 -5.57 15.79 2.19
N GLY A 188 -4.98 16.89 1.66
CA GLY A 188 -3.53 17.03 1.52
C GLY A 188 -3.09 18.47 1.25
N ASN A 189 -1.79 18.74 1.39
CA ASN A 189 -1.20 20.06 1.10
C ASN A 189 -0.64 20.17 -0.32
N GLN A 190 -0.58 19.06 -1.03
CA GLN A 190 -0.18 18.96 -2.43
C GLN A 190 -1.17 18.04 -3.13
N ILE A 191 -1.64 18.47 -4.30
CA ILE A 191 -2.58 17.73 -5.13
C ILE A 191 -2.00 17.47 -6.50
N MET A 192 -2.54 16.49 -7.20
CA MET A 192 -2.20 16.15 -8.57
C MET A 192 -3.47 16.12 -9.41
N CYS A 193 -3.47 16.87 -10.51
CA CYS A 193 -4.41 16.73 -11.61
C CYS A 193 -3.83 15.72 -12.59
N GLU A 194 -4.54 14.66 -12.92
CA GLU A 194 -4.05 13.56 -13.74
C GLU A 194 -5.03 13.22 -14.85
N LYS A 195 -4.51 13.11 -16.08
CA LYS A 195 -5.30 12.68 -17.23
C LYS A 195 -5.95 11.32 -16.97
N PHE A 196 -7.24 11.20 -17.21
CA PHE A 196 -7.95 9.93 -17.10
C PHE A 196 -7.51 8.96 -18.19
N VAL A 197 -7.04 7.80 -17.80
CA VAL A 197 -6.72 6.70 -18.71
C VAL A 197 -7.83 5.66 -18.58
N LYS A 198 -8.55 5.41 -19.66
CA LYS A 198 -9.56 4.36 -19.71
C LYS A 198 -8.92 3.04 -20.09
N GLY A 199 -9.22 1.96 -19.36
CA GLY A 199 -8.70 0.63 -19.62
C GLY A 199 -9.12 -0.39 -18.59
N ARG A 200 -8.47 -1.54 -18.64
CA ARG A 200 -8.60 -2.63 -17.66
C ARG A 200 -7.70 -2.33 -16.47
N GLU A 201 -8.24 -2.36 -15.27
CA GLU A 201 -7.45 -2.15 -14.04
C GLU A 201 -6.84 -3.48 -13.59
N LEU A 202 -5.52 -3.51 -13.46
CA LEU A 202 -4.75 -4.71 -13.11
C LEU A 202 -3.91 -4.47 -11.87
N ALA A 203 -3.87 -5.47 -10.99
CA ALA A 203 -3.01 -5.50 -9.82
C ALA A 203 -2.01 -6.66 -9.90
N CYS A 204 -0.73 -6.36 -9.67
CA CYS A 204 0.35 -7.33 -9.69
C CYS A 204 1.15 -7.25 -8.39
N SER A 205 1.12 -8.29 -7.56
CA SER A 205 1.94 -8.32 -6.36
C SER A 205 3.28 -9.01 -6.60
N VAL A 206 4.31 -8.47 -5.96
CA VAL A 206 5.67 -8.98 -5.99
C VAL A 206 6.14 -9.23 -4.55
N ILE A 207 6.83 -10.33 -4.34
CA ILE A 207 7.36 -10.74 -3.03
C ILE A 207 8.82 -11.12 -3.21
N GLU A 208 9.68 -10.72 -2.29
CA GLU A 208 11.03 -11.26 -2.19
C GLU A 208 11.08 -12.33 -1.09
N HIS A 209 11.74 -13.44 -1.38
CA HIS A 209 12.08 -14.46 -0.39
C HIS A 209 13.48 -15.01 -0.63
N LYS A 210 14.38 -14.86 0.35
CA LYS A 210 15.79 -15.33 0.30
C LYS A 210 16.53 -14.87 -0.95
N GLY A 211 16.39 -13.58 -1.27
CA GLY A 211 17.02 -12.95 -2.42
C GLY A 211 16.42 -13.34 -3.79
N LYS A 212 15.30 -14.06 -3.80
CA LYS A 212 14.57 -14.39 -5.02
C LYS A 212 13.23 -13.64 -5.05
N MET A 213 13.03 -12.92 -6.14
CA MET A 213 11.78 -12.25 -6.44
C MET A 213 10.76 -13.25 -6.99
N MET A 214 9.52 -13.18 -6.51
CA MET A 214 8.37 -13.89 -7.03
C MET A 214 7.31 -12.87 -7.44
N VAL A 215 6.91 -12.91 -8.70
CA VAL A 215 5.78 -12.14 -9.23
C VAL A 215 4.56 -13.05 -9.18
N LEU A 216 3.52 -12.61 -8.48
CA LEU A 216 2.30 -13.39 -8.30
C LEU A 216 1.39 -13.30 -9.54
N PRO A 217 0.40 -14.20 -9.67
CA PRO A 217 -0.65 -14.08 -10.68
C PRO A 217 -1.35 -12.72 -10.62
N LEU A 218 -1.76 -12.21 -11.76
CA LEU A 218 -2.42 -10.92 -11.86
C LEU A 218 -3.88 -10.99 -11.42
N THR A 219 -4.38 -9.89 -10.87
CA THR A 219 -5.80 -9.71 -10.59
C THR A 219 -6.34 -8.59 -11.46
N GLU A 220 -7.43 -8.82 -12.16
CA GLU A 220 -8.21 -7.77 -12.80
C GLU A 220 -9.26 -7.25 -11.84
N ILE A 221 -9.36 -5.93 -11.71
CA ILE A 221 -10.34 -5.24 -10.87
C ILE A 221 -11.42 -4.68 -11.78
N VAL A 222 -12.62 -5.29 -11.72
CA VAL A 222 -13.78 -4.85 -12.49
C VAL A 222 -14.70 -4.05 -11.58
N SER A 223 -14.54 -2.72 -11.59
CA SER A 223 -15.42 -1.84 -10.82
C SER A 223 -16.81 -1.76 -11.45
N LYS A 224 -17.86 -1.80 -10.61
CA LYS A 224 -19.24 -1.50 -11.03
C LYS A 224 -19.53 -0.01 -10.97
N ASN A 225 -18.67 0.76 -10.31
CA ASN A 225 -18.67 2.22 -10.32
C ASN A 225 -17.87 2.74 -11.52
N GLU A 226 -17.91 4.05 -11.78
CA GLU A 226 -17.13 4.68 -12.85
C GLU A 226 -15.59 4.51 -12.68
N PHE A 227 -15.13 4.28 -11.44
CA PHE A 227 -13.73 3.96 -11.09
C PHE A 227 -13.69 3.22 -9.74
N PHE A 228 -12.52 2.65 -9.40
CA PHE A 228 -12.31 1.91 -8.15
C PHE A 228 -12.08 2.87 -6.97
N ASP A 229 -13.16 3.50 -6.50
CA ASP A 229 -13.19 4.45 -5.39
C ASP A 229 -13.18 3.77 -4.01
N TYR A 230 -13.27 4.57 -2.94
CA TYR A 230 -13.32 4.07 -1.56
C TYR A 230 -14.48 3.09 -1.34
N GLU A 231 -15.66 3.41 -1.89
CA GLU A 231 -16.85 2.55 -1.76
C GLU A 231 -16.65 1.22 -2.51
N ALA A 232 -16.06 1.26 -3.71
CA ALA A 232 -15.76 0.07 -4.50
C ALA A 232 -14.70 -0.82 -3.82
N LYS A 233 -13.74 -0.23 -3.09
CA LYS A 233 -12.68 -0.96 -2.36
C LYS A 233 -13.18 -1.71 -1.13
N TYR A 234 -14.17 -1.15 -0.40
CA TYR A 234 -14.53 -1.66 0.94
C TYR A 234 -16.00 -2.07 1.08
N THR A 235 -16.84 -1.87 0.05
CA THR A 235 -18.23 -2.31 0.04
C THR A 235 -18.39 -3.58 -0.78
N SER A 236 -18.79 -4.66 -0.15
CA SER A 236 -19.02 -5.95 -0.81
C SER A 236 -19.98 -5.82 -2.01
N GLY A 237 -19.57 -6.36 -3.15
CA GLY A 237 -20.38 -6.39 -4.38
C GLY A 237 -20.29 -5.13 -5.26
N LYS A 238 -19.44 -4.15 -4.94
CA LYS A 238 -19.19 -2.97 -5.76
C LYS A 238 -18.05 -3.16 -6.78
N SER A 239 -17.21 -4.14 -6.58
CA SER A 239 -16.18 -4.57 -7.53
C SER A 239 -16.09 -6.09 -7.56
N ASP A 240 -15.69 -6.64 -8.69
CA ASP A 240 -15.33 -8.03 -8.85
C ASP A 240 -13.80 -8.10 -9.07
N GLU A 241 -13.12 -8.92 -8.27
CA GLU A 241 -11.68 -9.17 -8.38
C GLU A 241 -11.47 -10.56 -8.98
N ILE A 242 -10.96 -10.60 -10.21
CA ILE A 242 -10.77 -11.82 -10.99
C ILE A 242 -9.30 -12.22 -10.93
N THR A 243 -9.00 -13.33 -10.25
CA THR A 243 -7.65 -13.89 -10.12
C THR A 243 -7.65 -15.36 -10.55
N PRO A 244 -6.83 -15.80 -11.52
CA PRO A 244 -5.96 -14.97 -12.35
C PRO A 244 -6.76 -14.10 -13.34
N ALA A 245 -6.21 -12.95 -13.71
CA ALA A 245 -6.78 -12.07 -14.72
C ALA A 245 -6.78 -12.76 -16.11
N ALA A 246 -7.84 -12.54 -16.88
CA ALA A 246 -7.93 -13.06 -18.24
C ALA A 246 -7.16 -12.17 -19.23
N LEU A 247 -5.85 -12.39 -19.35
CA LEU A 247 -4.92 -11.68 -20.23
C LEU A 247 -4.39 -12.61 -21.30
N ASP A 248 -3.94 -12.05 -22.43
CA ASP A 248 -3.11 -12.82 -23.33
C ASP A 248 -1.67 -12.97 -22.80
N GLU A 249 -0.88 -13.83 -23.40
CA GLU A 249 0.48 -14.14 -22.92
C GLU A 249 1.41 -12.90 -22.98
N ALA A 250 1.27 -12.04 -23.99
CA ALA A 250 2.10 -10.85 -24.14
C ALA A 250 1.76 -9.79 -23.09
N GLU A 251 0.47 -9.55 -22.85
CA GLU A 251 -0.04 -8.67 -21.79
C GLU A 251 0.43 -9.13 -20.40
N GLU A 252 0.30 -10.42 -20.11
CA GLU A 252 0.72 -10.99 -18.82
C GLU A 252 2.24 -10.83 -18.60
N ILE A 253 3.05 -11.12 -19.63
CA ILE A 253 4.50 -10.96 -19.57
C ILE A 253 4.87 -9.49 -19.34
N GLU A 254 4.25 -8.55 -20.05
CA GLU A 254 4.52 -7.12 -19.92
C GLU A 254 4.25 -6.61 -18.50
N VAL A 255 3.07 -6.91 -17.93
CA VAL A 255 2.72 -6.48 -16.57
C VAL A 255 3.67 -7.06 -15.54
N LYS A 256 3.98 -8.37 -15.64
CA LYS A 256 4.89 -9.05 -14.71
C LYS A 256 6.32 -8.51 -14.81
N ALA A 257 6.82 -8.31 -16.03
CA ALA A 257 8.17 -7.78 -16.26
C ALA A 257 8.31 -6.34 -15.74
N THR A 258 7.31 -5.49 -16.00
CA THR A 258 7.26 -4.12 -15.51
C THR A 258 7.21 -4.09 -13.98
N SER A 259 6.37 -4.93 -13.35
CA SER A 259 6.28 -5.00 -11.89
C SER A 259 7.59 -5.47 -11.25
N ALA A 260 8.24 -6.48 -11.83
CA ALA A 260 9.54 -6.97 -11.37
C ALA A 260 10.63 -5.89 -11.49
N MET A 261 10.66 -5.20 -12.61
CA MET A 261 11.60 -4.10 -12.86
C MET A 261 11.39 -2.95 -11.87
N LEU A 262 10.15 -2.50 -11.68
CA LEU A 262 9.84 -1.42 -10.74
C LEU A 262 10.12 -1.83 -9.29
N TYR A 263 9.83 -3.08 -8.90
CA TYR A 263 10.15 -3.60 -7.57
C TYR A 263 11.66 -3.47 -7.27
N GLU A 264 12.49 -3.87 -8.22
CA GLU A 264 13.95 -3.76 -8.10
C GLU A 264 14.43 -2.29 -8.09
N ARG A 265 13.92 -1.48 -9.04
CA ARG A 265 14.36 -0.08 -9.22
C ARG A 265 13.94 0.85 -8.10
N PHE A 266 12.78 0.59 -7.46
CA PHE A 266 12.35 1.32 -6.28
C PHE A 266 13.05 0.85 -4.99
N GLY A 267 13.80 -0.24 -5.06
CA GLY A 267 14.43 -0.85 -3.88
C GLY A 267 13.40 -1.45 -2.92
N CYS A 268 12.31 -1.98 -3.46
CA CYS A 268 11.27 -2.63 -2.67
C CYS A 268 11.81 -3.85 -1.93
N LYS A 269 11.24 -4.14 -0.75
CA LYS A 269 11.49 -5.31 0.08
C LYS A 269 10.17 -5.88 0.60
N GLY A 270 10.15 -7.17 0.90
CA GLY A 270 8.94 -7.83 1.38
C GLY A 270 7.83 -7.81 0.33
N PHE A 271 6.67 -7.27 0.69
CA PHE A 271 5.50 -7.17 -0.18
C PHE A 271 5.46 -5.85 -0.93
N ALA A 272 5.05 -5.89 -2.21
CA ALA A 272 4.62 -4.71 -2.95
C ALA A 272 3.53 -5.13 -3.95
N ARG A 273 2.48 -4.30 -4.11
CA ARG A 273 1.45 -4.46 -5.14
C ARG A 273 1.49 -3.26 -6.06
N PHE A 274 1.67 -3.52 -7.33
CA PHE A 274 1.69 -2.52 -8.40
C PHE A 274 0.34 -2.52 -9.09
N ASP A 275 -0.25 -1.33 -9.26
CA ASP A 275 -1.55 -1.16 -9.87
C ASP A 275 -1.38 -0.43 -11.21
N TYR A 276 -2.10 -0.91 -12.24
CA TYR A 276 -1.95 -0.48 -13.63
C TYR A 276 -3.30 -0.30 -14.31
N ILE A 277 -3.31 0.50 -15.38
CA ILE A 277 -4.36 0.50 -16.40
C ILE A 277 -3.76 -0.02 -17.71
N LEU A 278 -4.37 -1.05 -18.28
CA LEU A 278 -4.02 -1.61 -19.57
C LEU A 278 -5.07 -1.25 -20.63
N ASN A 279 -4.64 -0.69 -21.75
CA ASN A 279 -5.50 -0.41 -22.89
C ASN A 279 -4.72 -0.54 -24.22
N GLU A 280 -5.32 -0.13 -25.35
CA GLU A 280 -4.71 -0.20 -26.67
C GLU A 280 -3.46 0.69 -26.83
N GLU A 281 -3.29 1.73 -25.99
CA GLU A 281 -2.12 2.60 -25.97
C GLU A 281 -0.95 2.01 -25.17
N GLY A 282 -1.19 0.97 -24.36
CA GLY A 282 -0.20 0.25 -23.56
C GLY A 282 -0.55 0.11 -22.10
N LEU A 283 0.48 -0.20 -21.31
CA LEU A 283 0.40 -0.43 -19.86
C LEU A 283 0.79 0.85 -19.11
N PHE A 284 -0.17 1.46 -18.41
CA PHE A 284 0.03 2.67 -17.60
C PHE A 284 0.18 2.31 -16.13
N PHE A 285 1.33 2.64 -15.53
CA PHE A 285 1.54 2.53 -14.10
C PHE A 285 0.74 3.60 -13.35
N ILE A 286 0.02 3.20 -12.30
CA ILE A 286 -0.82 4.09 -11.48
C ILE A 286 -0.17 4.35 -10.12
N GLU A 287 0.09 3.29 -9.34
CA GLU A 287 0.66 3.39 -8.00
C GLU A 287 1.29 2.07 -7.55
N VAL A 288 2.03 2.13 -6.46
CA VAL A 288 2.51 0.95 -5.74
C VAL A 288 2.10 1.01 -4.27
N ASN A 289 1.64 -0.12 -3.74
CA ASN A 289 1.26 -0.30 -2.34
C ASN A 289 2.31 -1.16 -1.63
N ILE A 290 3.02 -0.59 -0.69
CA ILE A 290 4.12 -1.26 0.03
C ILE A 290 3.63 -2.07 1.24
N VAL A 291 2.45 -1.76 1.76
CA VAL A 291 1.77 -2.54 2.80
C VAL A 291 0.39 -2.95 2.28
N PRO A 292 0.32 -3.87 1.30
CA PRO A 292 -0.95 -4.29 0.71
C PRO A 292 -1.84 -4.99 1.73
N GLY A 293 -3.16 -5.02 1.47
CA GLY A 293 -4.13 -5.69 2.34
C GLY A 293 -3.77 -7.14 2.61
N MET A 294 -3.94 -7.59 3.87
CA MET A 294 -3.48 -8.89 4.36
C MET A 294 -4.62 -9.81 4.83
N SER A 295 -5.87 -9.39 4.65
CA SER A 295 -7.02 -10.28 4.93
C SER A 295 -7.13 -11.38 3.86
N GLU A 296 -7.82 -12.47 4.19
CA GLU A 296 -8.06 -13.57 3.25
C GLU A 296 -8.78 -13.11 1.96
N ALA A 297 -9.55 -12.03 2.06
CA ALA A 297 -10.28 -11.44 0.94
C ALA A 297 -9.44 -10.44 0.12
N SER A 298 -8.25 -10.08 0.58
CA SER A 298 -7.40 -9.10 -0.10
C SER A 298 -6.74 -9.68 -1.35
N ILE A 299 -6.37 -8.81 -2.29
CA ILE A 299 -5.83 -9.18 -3.61
C ILE A 299 -4.56 -10.02 -3.47
N MET A 300 -3.54 -9.56 -2.74
CA MET A 300 -2.27 -10.27 -2.62
C MET A 300 -2.43 -11.67 -1.99
N PRO A 301 -3.17 -11.88 -0.89
CA PRO A 301 -3.52 -13.21 -0.38
C PRO A 301 -4.19 -14.13 -1.41
N LYS A 302 -5.13 -13.62 -2.22
CA LYS A 302 -5.77 -14.39 -3.29
C LYS A 302 -4.76 -14.79 -4.37
N GLN A 303 -3.92 -13.87 -4.80
CA GLN A 303 -2.85 -14.14 -5.77
C GLN A 303 -1.86 -15.21 -5.26
N ALA A 304 -1.49 -15.16 -3.97
CA ALA A 304 -0.62 -16.16 -3.36
C ALA A 304 -1.30 -17.54 -3.29
N ALA A 305 -2.59 -17.57 -2.99
CA ALA A 305 -3.38 -18.82 -2.94
C ALA A 305 -3.44 -19.52 -4.31
N GLU A 306 -3.55 -18.76 -5.41
CA GLU A 306 -3.47 -19.30 -6.78
C GLU A 306 -2.13 -20.01 -7.08
N MET A 307 -1.06 -19.62 -6.41
CA MET A 307 0.24 -20.30 -6.46
C MET A 307 0.38 -21.43 -5.43
N GLY A 308 -0.68 -21.75 -4.68
CA GLY A 308 -0.63 -22.74 -3.60
C GLY A 308 0.15 -22.28 -2.36
N ILE A 309 0.34 -20.96 -2.18
CA ILE A 309 1.05 -20.39 -1.04
C ILE A 309 0.03 -20.01 0.04
N PRO A 310 -0.07 -20.77 1.14
CA PRO A 310 -0.99 -20.44 2.23
C PRO A 310 -0.50 -19.19 2.99
N LEU A 311 -1.41 -18.49 3.69
CA LEU A 311 -1.09 -17.26 4.42
C LEU A 311 0.02 -17.45 5.46
N SER A 312 0.06 -18.58 6.14
CA SER A 312 1.15 -18.91 7.09
C SER A 312 2.53 -18.87 6.41
N ARG A 313 2.61 -19.42 5.20
CA ARG A 313 3.85 -19.38 4.42
C ARG A 313 4.12 -17.98 3.88
N LEU A 314 3.11 -17.31 3.35
CA LEU A 314 3.19 -15.95 2.80
C LEU A 314 3.80 -14.98 3.83
N PHE A 315 3.23 -14.93 5.05
CA PHE A 315 3.72 -14.04 6.11
C PHE A 315 5.07 -14.51 6.68
N GLY A 316 5.29 -15.83 6.78
CA GLY A 316 6.55 -16.39 7.23
C GLY A 316 7.73 -16.02 6.33
N MET A 317 7.53 -15.95 5.01
CA MET A 317 8.59 -15.62 4.04
C MET A 317 9.20 -14.24 4.28
N THR A 318 8.39 -13.23 4.61
CA THR A 318 8.91 -11.88 4.89
C THR A 318 9.68 -11.81 6.21
N LEU A 319 9.22 -12.53 7.24
CA LEU A 319 9.94 -12.64 8.51
C LEU A 319 11.26 -13.40 8.36
N GLU A 320 11.28 -14.47 7.57
CA GLU A 320 12.52 -15.21 7.28
C GLU A 320 13.59 -14.32 6.64
N ASN A 321 13.20 -13.37 5.78
CA ASN A 321 14.14 -12.46 5.12
C ASN A 321 14.88 -11.53 6.10
N ILE A 322 14.20 -11.09 7.15
CA ILE A 322 14.72 -10.08 8.08
C ILE A 322 15.31 -10.69 9.35
N LEU A 323 15.06 -11.97 9.60
CA LEU A 323 15.56 -12.72 10.76
C LEU A 323 16.75 -13.66 10.42
N SER A 324 17.15 -13.72 9.14
CA SER A 324 18.25 -14.56 8.64
C SER A 324 19.62 -14.03 9.03
#